data_ce991308bc6e9485efab23bff3b8fd82
#
_entry.id   ce991308bc6e9485efab23bff3b8fd82
#
_cell.length_a   1.000
_cell.length_b   1.000
_cell.length_c   1.000
_cell.angle_alpha   90.00
_cell.angle_beta   90.00
_cell.angle_gamma   90.00
#
_symmetry.space_group_name_H-M   'P 1'
#
loop_
_entity.id
_entity.type
_entity.pdbx_description
1 polymer ?
#
loop_
_entity_poly.entity_id
_entity_poly.type
_entity_poly.pdbx_seq_one_letter_code
_entity_poly.pdbx_strand_id
1 'polypeptide(L)'
;MLKLLVFMQINSNIGLVLEGGGMRGVFTSGVLDAFMKHDVFFRYIVGVSAGACNGLSYMSRQPRRAKISNIDMLAKYDYIGLRHLVTQGCILDPELLYNKFPYEIVPFDYDTYFANIRRGDVFEIVTTNCLTGRSEYLQERDGNSHRLNELARATSSLPYVCKIVDIGGQPMLDGGIADSIPIERAIATGHSKNVVICTRNKGWRDKGKDHKQPRFVYRNYPRLRVLLSRRLKFYNEQLDMVDRLEAENSILVIRPEKEIVVGRMEKDIRKLENLYEEGVVLGNRFIKEHLSKLTAPY
;
A
#
# COMPACT_ATOMS: atom_id res chain seq x y z
N MET A 1 32.44 3.65 -22.60
CA MET A 1 31.57 2.50 -22.91
C MET A 1 30.23 2.74 -22.22
N LEU A 2 29.25 3.32 -22.94
CA LEU A 2 27.88 3.45 -22.42
C LEU A 2 27.33 2.03 -22.20
N LYS A 3 27.13 1.62 -20.95
CA LYS A 3 26.24 0.49 -20.67
C LYS A 3 24.85 0.92 -21.14
N LEU A 4 24.38 0.36 -22.25
CA LEU A 4 22.96 0.36 -22.56
C LEU A 4 22.27 -0.32 -21.36
N LEU A 5 21.64 0.47 -20.50
CA LEU A 5 20.73 -0.02 -19.47
C LEU A 5 19.54 -0.63 -20.20
N VAL A 6 19.61 -1.90 -20.52
CA VAL A 6 18.45 -2.69 -20.95
C VAL A 6 17.59 -2.84 -19.71
N PHE A 7 16.69 -1.88 -19.48
CA PHE A 7 15.64 -2.07 -18.47
C PHE A 7 14.84 -3.31 -18.87
N MET A 8 14.82 -4.30 -17.99
CA MET A 8 13.97 -5.46 -18.19
C MET A 8 12.51 -5.02 -18.13
N GLN A 9 11.88 -4.92 -19.28
CA GLN A 9 10.52 -4.43 -19.41
C GLN A 9 9.56 -5.53 -18.97
N ILE A 10 8.92 -5.33 -17.83
CA ILE A 10 7.79 -6.16 -17.39
C ILE A 10 6.66 -6.00 -18.40
N ASN A 11 6.00 -7.10 -18.74
CA ASN A 11 4.87 -7.09 -19.66
C ASN A 11 3.79 -6.13 -19.13
N SER A 12 3.29 -5.26 -20.02
CA SER A 12 2.31 -4.22 -19.67
C SER A 12 0.97 -4.78 -19.15
N ASN A 13 0.67 -6.05 -19.43
CA ASN A 13 -0.53 -6.73 -18.96
C ASN A 13 -0.40 -7.27 -17.52
N ILE A 14 0.76 -7.07 -16.89
CA ILE A 14 1.02 -7.51 -15.52
C ILE A 14 0.95 -6.31 -14.58
N GLY A 15 0.01 -6.36 -13.64
CA GLY A 15 -0.13 -5.36 -12.58
C GLY A 15 0.57 -5.76 -11.28
N LEU A 16 0.88 -4.76 -10.47
CA LEU A 16 1.38 -4.91 -9.11
C LEU A 16 0.33 -4.43 -8.12
N VAL A 17 -0.13 -5.32 -7.25
CA VAL A 17 -1.15 -5.07 -6.25
C VAL A 17 -0.51 -5.08 -4.86
N LEU A 18 -0.65 -3.98 -4.12
CA LEU A 18 -0.02 -3.77 -2.83
C LEU A 18 -1.08 -3.70 -1.71
N GLU A 19 -1.16 -4.75 -0.90
CA GLU A 19 -2.08 -4.81 0.24
C GLU A 19 -1.77 -3.74 1.28
N GLY A 20 -2.82 -3.21 1.94
CA GLY A 20 -2.71 -2.39 3.12
C GLY A 20 -2.34 -3.21 4.37
N GLY A 21 -1.70 -2.59 5.36
CA GLY A 21 -1.31 -3.38 6.53
C GLY A 21 -0.78 -2.60 7.73
N GLY A 22 -0.71 -1.27 7.68
CA GLY A 22 0.02 -0.48 8.68
C GLY A 22 1.48 -0.92 8.73
N MET A 23 2.05 -1.10 9.93
CA MET A 23 3.48 -1.46 10.09
C MET A 23 3.85 -2.84 9.52
N ARG A 24 2.88 -3.73 9.24
CA ARG A 24 3.18 -4.96 8.48
C ARG A 24 3.63 -4.67 7.05
N GLY A 25 3.32 -3.50 6.51
CA GLY A 25 3.78 -3.05 5.19
C GLY A 25 5.29 -2.93 5.05
N VAL A 26 6.09 -3.01 6.13
CA VAL A 26 7.57 -3.08 6.01
C VAL A 26 8.01 -4.33 5.24
N PHE A 27 7.22 -5.41 5.26
CA PHE A 27 7.43 -6.57 4.38
C PHE A 27 7.38 -6.16 2.91
N THR A 28 6.33 -5.42 2.54
CA THR A 28 6.17 -4.88 1.17
C THR A 28 7.34 -3.98 0.80
N SER A 29 7.84 -3.15 1.74
CA SER A 29 9.03 -2.33 1.51
C SER A 29 10.24 -3.18 1.14
N GLY A 30 10.48 -4.29 1.85
CA GLY A 30 11.58 -5.21 1.56
C GLY A 30 11.46 -5.86 0.19
N VAL A 31 10.27 -6.32 -0.20
CA VAL A 31 10.01 -6.89 -1.52
C VAL A 31 10.27 -5.87 -2.63
N LEU A 32 9.75 -4.64 -2.47
CA LEU A 32 9.94 -3.58 -3.46
C LEU A 32 11.40 -3.13 -3.58
N ASP A 33 12.14 -3.12 -2.48
CA ASP A 33 13.58 -2.83 -2.51
C ASP A 33 14.37 -3.91 -3.25
N ALA A 34 13.99 -5.18 -3.08
CA ALA A 34 14.55 -6.27 -3.88
C ALA A 34 14.23 -6.09 -5.37
N PHE A 35 13.01 -5.70 -5.72
CA PHE A 35 12.62 -5.40 -7.11
C PHE A 35 13.46 -4.26 -7.69
N MET A 36 13.58 -3.14 -6.97
CA MET A 36 14.39 -2.00 -7.41
C MET A 36 15.87 -2.34 -7.58
N LYS A 37 16.43 -3.20 -6.71
CA LYS A 37 17.82 -3.68 -6.81
C LYS A 37 18.10 -4.45 -8.10
N HIS A 38 17.09 -5.09 -8.65
CA HIS A 38 17.17 -5.89 -9.89
C HIS A 38 16.56 -5.16 -11.11
N ASP A 39 16.31 -3.87 -11.03
CA ASP A 39 15.69 -3.06 -12.09
C ASP A 39 14.34 -3.61 -12.58
N VAL A 40 13.59 -4.28 -11.69
CA VAL A 40 12.25 -4.80 -11.96
C VAL A 40 11.22 -3.74 -11.61
N PHE A 41 10.52 -3.21 -12.64
CA PHE A 41 9.55 -2.13 -12.48
C PHE A 41 8.26 -2.41 -13.23
N PHE A 42 7.15 -2.41 -12.49
CA PHE A 42 5.80 -2.57 -13.04
C PHE A 42 5.27 -1.22 -13.52
N ARG A 43 4.54 -1.24 -14.64
CA ARG A 43 3.94 -0.03 -15.23
C ARG A 43 2.57 0.30 -14.67
N TYR A 44 1.87 -0.67 -14.14
CA TYR A 44 0.61 -0.47 -13.42
C TYR A 44 0.75 -0.96 -11.98
N ILE A 45 0.43 -0.10 -11.07
CA ILE A 45 0.46 -0.38 -9.64
C ILE A 45 -0.82 0.14 -9.01
N VAL A 46 -1.42 -0.66 -8.14
CA VAL A 46 -2.52 -0.24 -7.28
C VAL A 46 -2.19 -0.58 -5.83
N GLY A 47 -2.28 0.39 -4.94
CA GLY A 47 -1.88 0.23 -3.55
C GLY A 47 -2.84 0.84 -2.56
N VAL A 48 -2.85 0.27 -1.35
CA VAL A 48 -3.75 0.64 -0.26
C VAL A 48 -2.95 0.98 0.99
N SER A 49 -3.24 2.10 1.66
CA SER A 49 -2.66 2.44 2.97
C SER A 49 -1.13 2.34 2.94
N ALA A 50 -0.52 1.56 3.84
CA ALA A 50 0.92 1.31 3.84
C ALA A 50 1.45 0.77 2.50
N GLY A 51 0.68 -0.06 1.79
CA GLY A 51 1.03 -0.54 0.45
C GLY A 51 1.15 0.61 -0.54
N ALA A 52 0.22 1.57 -0.52
CA ALA A 52 0.30 2.77 -1.35
C ALA A 52 1.52 3.63 -0.99
N CYS A 53 1.78 3.87 0.30
CA CYS A 53 2.93 4.66 0.74
C CYS A 53 4.28 4.02 0.32
N ASN A 54 4.38 2.70 0.37
CA ASN A 54 5.54 1.96 -0.12
C ASN A 54 5.65 2.03 -1.64
N GLY A 55 4.51 1.92 -2.34
CA GLY A 55 4.41 2.06 -3.79
C GLY A 55 4.88 3.42 -4.30
N LEU A 56 4.66 4.51 -3.55
CA LEU A 56 5.20 5.83 -3.88
C LEU A 56 6.73 5.79 -3.96
N SER A 57 7.42 5.24 -2.97
CA SER A 57 8.89 5.13 -2.96
C SER A 57 9.40 4.25 -4.12
N TYR A 58 8.65 3.22 -4.49
CA TYR A 58 8.97 2.39 -5.64
C TYR A 58 8.76 3.14 -6.98
N MET A 59 7.65 3.88 -7.13
CA MET A 59 7.38 4.69 -8.32
C MET A 59 8.39 5.83 -8.51
N SER A 60 8.90 6.41 -7.43
CA SER A 60 9.96 7.42 -7.47
C SER A 60 11.37 6.83 -7.58
N ARG A 61 11.51 5.49 -7.75
CA ARG A 61 12.80 4.81 -7.88
C ARG A 61 13.76 5.06 -6.70
N GLN A 62 13.23 5.15 -5.49
CA GLN A 62 14.01 5.45 -4.28
C GLN A 62 14.17 4.19 -3.40
N PRO A 63 15.19 3.33 -3.63
CA PRO A 63 15.41 2.15 -2.82
C PRO A 63 15.67 2.55 -1.36
N ARG A 64 15.18 1.73 -0.44
CA ARG A 64 15.26 1.91 1.01
C ARG A 64 14.51 3.13 1.57
N ARG A 65 13.96 4.02 0.75
CA ARG A 65 13.23 5.18 1.27
C ARG A 65 12.06 4.77 2.17
N ALA A 66 11.31 3.75 1.77
CA ALA A 66 10.20 3.23 2.57
C ALA A 66 10.69 2.61 3.88
N LYS A 67 11.80 1.85 3.89
CA LYS A 67 12.44 1.34 5.11
C LYS A 67 12.86 2.47 6.04
N ILE A 68 13.56 3.47 5.51
CA ILE A 68 14.00 4.64 6.28
C ILE A 68 12.80 5.33 6.93
N SER A 69 11.74 5.63 6.17
CA SER A 69 10.55 6.30 6.69
C SER A 69 9.82 5.49 7.77
N ASN A 70 9.68 4.18 7.57
CA ASN A 70 8.85 3.34 8.44
C ASN A 70 9.61 2.74 9.63
N ILE A 71 10.92 2.51 9.52
CA ILE A 71 11.72 1.86 10.56
C ILE A 71 12.71 2.85 11.17
N ASP A 72 13.62 3.40 10.37
CA ASP A 72 14.72 4.22 10.90
C ASP A 72 14.17 5.53 11.52
N MET A 73 13.17 6.14 10.88
CA MET A 73 12.53 7.35 11.41
C MET A 73 11.57 7.06 12.57
N LEU A 74 11.00 5.87 12.67
CA LEU A 74 10.20 5.49 13.83
C LEU A 74 11.07 5.40 15.10
N ALA A 75 12.30 4.91 14.96
CA ALA A 75 13.26 4.90 16.06
C ALA A 75 13.67 6.31 16.53
N LYS A 76 13.64 7.30 15.62
CA LYS A 76 14.04 8.69 15.88
C LYS A 76 12.88 9.59 16.28
N TYR A 77 11.71 9.39 15.66
CA TYR A 77 10.52 10.22 15.84
C TYR A 77 9.35 9.32 16.28
N ASP A 78 8.80 9.59 17.45
CA ASP A 78 7.62 8.85 17.92
C ASP A 78 6.35 9.37 17.22
N TYR A 79 6.19 9.02 15.93
CA TYR A 79 5.07 9.49 15.09
C TYR A 79 3.80 8.62 15.19
N ILE A 80 3.81 7.59 16.04
CA ILE A 80 2.65 6.72 16.29
C ILE A 80 2.29 6.80 17.77
N GLY A 81 1.11 7.30 18.12
CA GLY A 81 0.69 7.31 19.52
C GLY A 81 -0.55 8.13 19.83
N LEU A 82 -1.13 7.85 21.00
CA LEU A 82 -2.35 8.51 21.47
C LEU A 82 -2.19 10.03 21.62
N ARG A 83 -0.98 10.53 21.89
CA ARG A 83 -0.72 11.97 21.96
C ARG A 83 -1.10 12.70 20.67
N HIS A 84 -0.81 12.09 19.51
CA HIS A 84 -1.15 12.68 18.21
C HIS A 84 -2.65 12.65 17.95
N LEU A 85 -3.36 11.63 18.46
CA LEU A 85 -4.82 11.60 18.39
C LEU A 85 -5.44 12.79 19.14
N VAL A 86 -4.90 13.14 20.33
CA VAL A 86 -5.39 14.28 21.11
C VAL A 86 -5.00 15.61 20.48
N THR A 87 -3.77 15.77 20.01
CA THR A 87 -3.24 17.06 19.53
C THR A 87 -3.57 17.34 18.07
N GLN A 88 -3.63 16.31 17.22
CA GLN A 88 -3.78 16.45 15.77
C GLN A 88 -5.03 15.75 15.23
N GLY A 89 -5.68 14.91 16.05
CA GLY A 89 -6.87 14.13 15.67
C GLY A 89 -6.58 12.95 14.78
N CYS A 90 -5.34 12.44 14.85
CA CYS A 90 -4.92 11.20 14.20
C CYS A 90 -3.89 10.49 15.08
N ILE A 91 -3.94 9.17 15.18
CA ILE A 91 -2.98 8.37 15.95
C ILE A 91 -1.57 8.39 15.33
N LEU A 92 -1.48 8.71 14.06
CA LEU A 92 -0.24 9.03 13.36
C LEU A 92 0.01 10.54 13.43
N ASP A 93 1.25 10.97 13.31
CA ASP A 93 1.59 12.40 13.15
C ASP A 93 1.48 12.77 11.65
N PRO A 94 0.36 13.39 11.20
CA PRO A 94 0.17 13.66 9.78
C PRO A 94 1.09 14.78 9.27
N GLU A 95 1.44 15.77 10.11
CA GLU A 95 2.36 16.84 9.75
C GLU A 95 3.77 16.29 9.49
N LEU A 96 4.22 15.39 10.35
CA LEU A 96 5.53 14.77 10.18
C LEU A 96 5.57 13.85 8.95
N LEU A 97 4.57 12.97 8.81
CA LEU A 97 4.58 11.92 7.79
C LEU A 97 4.32 12.42 6.36
N TYR A 98 3.42 13.41 6.20
CA TYR A 98 2.95 13.85 4.87
C TYR A 98 3.44 15.24 4.45
N ASN A 99 4.12 15.98 5.38
CA ASN A 99 4.77 17.24 5.07
C ASN A 99 6.27 17.16 5.33
N LYS A 100 6.73 17.03 6.59
CA LYS A 100 8.16 17.12 6.91
C LYS A 100 8.98 15.98 6.30
N PHE A 101 8.50 14.73 6.37
CA PHE A 101 9.25 13.61 5.77
C PHE A 101 9.47 13.81 4.29
N PRO A 102 8.44 14.00 3.45
CA PRO A 102 8.64 14.05 2.01
C PRO A 102 9.35 15.31 1.50
N TYR A 103 9.34 16.41 2.26
CA TYR A 103 10.00 17.65 1.81
C TYR A 103 11.37 17.90 2.46
N GLU A 104 11.61 17.41 3.69
CA GLU A 104 12.78 17.86 4.46
C GLU A 104 13.63 16.68 5.00
N ILE A 105 12.99 15.67 5.65
CA ILE A 105 13.70 14.67 6.47
C ILE A 105 14.06 13.43 5.67
N VAL A 106 13.13 12.93 4.86
CA VAL A 106 13.28 11.79 3.95
C VAL A 106 12.75 12.22 2.57
N PRO A 107 13.47 13.09 1.87
CA PRO A 107 12.97 13.75 0.67
C PRO A 107 12.41 12.78 -0.36
N PHE A 108 11.25 13.12 -0.93
CA PHE A 108 10.61 12.35 -1.98
C PHE A 108 11.01 12.92 -3.34
N ASP A 109 11.40 12.06 -4.26
CA ASP A 109 11.75 12.45 -5.62
C ASP A 109 10.48 12.60 -6.48
N TYR A 110 9.85 13.78 -6.37
CA TYR A 110 8.67 14.11 -7.14
C TYR A 110 8.95 14.15 -8.64
N ASP A 111 10.15 14.60 -9.04
CA ASP A 111 10.53 14.71 -10.45
C ASP A 111 10.57 13.34 -11.11
N THR A 112 11.22 12.37 -10.49
CA THR A 112 11.24 10.98 -10.97
C THR A 112 9.85 10.36 -10.96
N TYR A 113 9.05 10.55 -9.89
CA TYR A 113 7.68 10.06 -9.84
C TYR A 113 6.86 10.58 -11.02
N PHE A 114 6.78 11.90 -11.20
CA PHE A 114 5.98 12.48 -12.27
C PHE A 114 6.55 12.22 -13.67
N ALA A 115 7.88 12.05 -13.81
CA ALA A 115 8.47 11.62 -15.08
C ALA A 115 8.01 10.21 -15.47
N ASN A 116 7.89 9.29 -14.51
CA ASN A 116 7.36 7.94 -14.72
C ASN A 116 5.87 7.99 -15.11
N ILE A 117 5.05 8.79 -14.42
CA ILE A 117 3.64 9.00 -14.76
C ILE A 117 3.48 9.55 -16.19
N ARG A 118 4.26 10.56 -16.56
CA ARG A 118 4.25 11.14 -17.93
C ARG A 118 4.66 10.15 -19.01
N ARG A 119 5.50 9.15 -18.69
CA ARG A 119 5.86 8.05 -19.61
C ARG A 119 4.77 7.01 -19.76
N GLY A 120 3.67 7.14 -19.04
CA GLY A 120 2.51 6.24 -19.10
C GLY A 120 2.47 5.17 -18.02
N ASP A 121 3.31 5.26 -16.99
CA ASP A 121 3.16 4.42 -15.81
C ASP A 121 1.91 4.88 -15.03
N VAL A 122 1.19 3.93 -14.42
CA VAL A 122 -0.05 4.19 -13.70
C VAL A 122 0.12 3.79 -12.24
N PHE A 123 -0.19 4.72 -11.34
CA PHE A 123 -0.25 4.42 -9.92
C PHE A 123 -1.59 4.84 -9.34
N GLU A 124 -2.39 3.85 -8.93
CA GLU A 124 -3.68 4.05 -8.27
C GLU A 124 -3.54 3.93 -6.75
N ILE A 125 -3.98 4.97 -6.06
CA ILE A 125 -4.03 5.05 -4.59
C ILE A 125 -5.47 4.81 -4.16
N VAL A 126 -5.71 3.74 -3.42
CA VAL A 126 -7.05 3.37 -2.99
C VAL A 126 -7.46 4.13 -1.75
N THR A 127 -8.62 4.77 -1.80
CA THR A 127 -9.27 5.41 -0.65
C THR A 127 -10.70 4.92 -0.50
N THR A 128 -11.31 5.13 0.66
CA THR A 128 -12.73 4.87 0.89
C THR A 128 -13.50 6.18 0.92
N ASN A 129 -14.42 6.38 0.00
CA ASN A 129 -15.32 7.52 0.00
C ASN A 129 -16.39 7.37 1.09
N CYS A 130 -16.42 8.29 2.04
CA CYS A 130 -17.32 8.21 3.20
C CYS A 130 -18.80 8.38 2.81
N LEU A 131 -19.11 9.15 1.76
CA LEU A 131 -20.49 9.38 1.31
C LEU A 131 -21.08 8.16 0.63
N THR A 132 -20.28 7.52 -0.24
CA THR A 132 -20.74 6.38 -1.05
C THR A 132 -20.52 5.04 -0.37
N GLY A 133 -19.57 4.95 0.58
CA GLY A 133 -19.09 3.70 1.17
C GLY A 133 -18.40 2.78 0.16
N ARG A 134 -17.81 3.34 -0.91
CA ARG A 134 -17.11 2.59 -1.96
C ARG A 134 -15.63 2.95 -2.00
N SER A 135 -14.82 2.06 -2.56
CA SER A 135 -13.45 2.35 -2.92
C SER A 135 -13.38 3.35 -4.07
N GLU A 136 -12.41 4.26 -3.97
CA GLU A 136 -12.00 5.18 -5.04
C GLU A 136 -10.53 4.93 -5.36
N TYR A 137 -10.20 4.88 -6.66
CA TYR A 137 -8.86 4.59 -7.16
C TYR A 137 -8.28 5.88 -7.75
N LEU A 138 -7.63 6.64 -6.89
CA LEU A 138 -7.20 8.01 -7.18
C LEU A 138 -5.78 8.04 -7.73
N GLN A 139 -5.52 8.98 -8.61
CA GLN A 139 -4.22 9.21 -9.22
C GLN A 139 -3.85 10.69 -9.12
N GLU A 140 -2.54 10.98 -9.10
CA GLU A 140 -2.03 12.33 -9.29
C GLU A 140 -1.14 12.35 -10.54
N ARG A 141 -1.57 13.10 -11.55
CA ARG A 141 -0.93 13.15 -12.87
C ARG A 141 -0.44 14.55 -13.25
N ASP A 142 -0.94 15.57 -12.57
CA ASP A 142 -0.77 16.97 -12.97
C ASP A 142 0.48 17.63 -12.37
N GLY A 143 1.32 16.87 -11.65
CA GLY A 143 2.54 17.39 -11.05
C GLY A 143 2.33 18.05 -9.68
N ASN A 144 1.16 17.87 -9.07
CA ASN A 144 0.84 18.47 -7.77
C ASN A 144 1.36 17.60 -6.61
N SER A 145 2.55 17.93 -6.11
CA SER A 145 3.17 17.21 -4.98
C SER A 145 2.35 17.27 -3.70
N HIS A 146 1.71 18.41 -3.41
CA HIS A 146 0.86 18.55 -2.24
C HIS A 146 -0.36 17.60 -2.33
N ARG A 147 -1.03 17.55 -3.49
CA ARG A 147 -2.16 16.65 -3.69
C ARG A 147 -1.73 15.18 -3.60
N LEU A 148 -0.55 14.80 -4.10
CA LEU A 148 0.00 13.45 -3.95
C LEU A 148 0.16 13.06 -2.48
N ASN A 149 0.68 13.97 -1.64
CA ASN A 149 0.84 13.76 -0.21
C ASN A 149 -0.51 13.67 0.51
N GLU A 150 -1.52 14.46 0.11
CA GLU A 150 -2.88 14.35 0.65
C GLU A 150 -3.55 13.02 0.25
N LEU A 151 -3.28 12.48 -0.95
CA LEU A 151 -3.73 11.13 -1.32
C LEU A 151 -3.07 10.06 -0.45
N ALA A 152 -1.77 10.17 -0.17
CA ALA A 152 -1.06 9.28 0.74
C ALA A 152 -1.61 9.36 2.18
N ARG A 153 -1.96 10.57 2.64
CA ARG A 153 -2.63 10.79 3.92
C ARG A 153 -4.03 10.17 3.95
N ALA A 154 -4.85 10.39 2.91
CA ALA A 154 -6.21 9.88 2.84
C ALA A 154 -6.25 8.35 2.86
N THR A 155 -5.41 7.68 2.04
CA THR A 155 -5.33 6.22 1.99
C THR A 155 -4.90 5.58 3.32
N SER A 156 -4.21 6.35 4.19
CA SER A 156 -3.70 5.90 5.49
C SER A 156 -4.53 6.41 6.68
N SER A 157 -5.63 7.14 6.43
CA SER A 157 -6.49 7.70 7.48
C SER A 157 -7.42 6.64 8.06
N LEU A 158 -6.95 5.98 9.11
CA LEU A 158 -7.67 4.90 9.80
C LEU A 158 -8.98 5.40 10.43
N PRO A 159 -10.09 4.62 10.31
CA PRO A 159 -11.35 4.99 10.94
C PRO A 159 -11.20 5.04 12.46
N TYR A 160 -11.98 5.92 13.10
CA TYR A 160 -12.03 6.19 14.54
C TYR A 160 -10.82 6.92 15.14
N VAL A 161 -9.63 6.72 14.57
CA VAL A 161 -8.37 7.21 15.14
C VAL A 161 -7.65 8.22 14.23
N CYS A 162 -8.24 8.57 13.10
CA CYS A 162 -7.80 9.66 12.22
C CYS A 162 -9.00 10.47 11.71
N LYS A 163 -8.75 11.73 11.37
CA LYS A 163 -9.75 12.61 10.75
C LYS A 163 -10.02 12.15 9.31
N ILE A 164 -11.24 12.38 8.85
CA ILE A 164 -11.61 12.29 7.44
C ILE A 164 -10.80 13.35 6.68
N VAL A 165 -10.24 12.95 5.53
CA VAL A 165 -9.46 13.82 4.64
C VAL A 165 -10.36 14.25 3.48
N ASP A 166 -10.41 15.55 3.21
CA ASP A 166 -11.09 16.06 2.02
C ASP A 166 -10.17 15.97 0.81
N ILE A 167 -10.63 15.32 -0.25
CA ILE A 167 -9.95 15.24 -1.54
C ILE A 167 -10.88 15.80 -2.61
N GLY A 168 -10.71 17.08 -2.93
CA GLY A 168 -11.53 17.75 -3.96
C GLY A 168 -13.03 17.80 -3.61
N GLY A 169 -13.37 18.09 -2.36
CA GLY A 169 -14.74 18.15 -1.85
C GLY A 169 -15.32 16.76 -1.51
N GLN A 170 -14.53 15.69 -1.57
CA GLN A 170 -14.96 14.34 -1.23
C GLN A 170 -14.31 13.86 0.07
N PRO A 171 -15.10 13.43 1.07
CA PRO A 171 -14.58 12.95 2.35
C PRO A 171 -14.03 11.53 2.20
N MET A 172 -12.72 11.35 2.44
CA MET A 172 -12.00 10.09 2.27
C MET A 172 -11.43 9.57 3.58
N LEU A 173 -11.37 8.25 3.69
CA LEU A 173 -10.68 7.48 4.73
C LEU A 173 -9.82 6.38 4.08
N ASP A 174 -9.10 5.62 4.94
CA ASP A 174 -8.23 4.51 4.53
C ASP A 174 -8.92 3.57 3.55
N GLY A 175 -8.24 3.28 2.43
CA GLY A 175 -8.76 2.42 1.38
C GLY A 175 -9.05 1.00 1.84
N GLY A 176 -8.31 0.50 2.83
CA GLY A 176 -8.50 -0.84 3.40
C GLY A 176 -9.81 -1.03 4.21
N ILE A 177 -10.69 -0.02 4.24
CA ILE A 177 -12.07 -0.18 4.72
C ILE A 177 -12.93 -0.82 3.63
N ALA A 178 -12.80 -0.36 2.38
CA ALA A 178 -13.62 -0.79 1.25
C ALA A 178 -12.92 -1.83 0.38
N ASP A 179 -11.59 -1.73 0.20
CA ASP A 179 -10.81 -2.61 -0.65
C ASP A 179 -9.37 -2.73 -0.11
N SER A 180 -9.12 -3.79 0.66
CA SER A 180 -7.81 -4.01 1.31
C SER A 180 -6.78 -4.63 0.36
N ILE A 181 -7.22 -5.39 -0.68
CA ILE A 181 -6.38 -6.08 -1.66
C ILE A 181 -7.00 -5.85 -3.03
N PRO A 182 -6.66 -4.76 -3.76
CA PRO A 182 -7.38 -4.29 -4.93
C PRO A 182 -7.11 -5.11 -6.21
N ILE A 183 -7.18 -6.45 -6.10
CA ILE A 183 -6.94 -7.36 -7.22
C ILE A 183 -8.05 -7.27 -8.28
N GLU A 184 -9.32 -7.12 -7.86
CA GLU A 184 -10.44 -6.97 -8.80
C GLU A 184 -10.28 -5.70 -9.64
N ARG A 185 -9.76 -4.61 -9.03
CA ARG A 185 -9.45 -3.38 -9.77
C ARG A 185 -8.39 -3.61 -10.83
N ALA A 186 -7.30 -4.27 -10.51
CA ALA A 186 -6.23 -4.57 -11.46
C ALA A 186 -6.75 -5.42 -12.64
N ILE A 187 -7.56 -6.44 -12.37
CA ILE A 187 -8.20 -7.26 -13.39
C ILE A 187 -9.15 -6.41 -14.27
N ALA A 188 -9.99 -5.59 -13.64
CA ALA A 188 -10.98 -4.74 -14.35
C ALA A 188 -10.31 -3.66 -15.24
N THR A 189 -9.06 -3.28 -14.96
CA THR A 189 -8.27 -2.35 -15.78
C THR A 189 -7.46 -3.03 -16.89
N GLY A 190 -7.69 -4.33 -17.12
CA GLY A 190 -7.09 -5.08 -18.23
C GLY A 190 -5.80 -5.82 -17.89
N HIS A 191 -5.38 -5.83 -16.60
CA HIS A 191 -4.19 -6.56 -16.17
C HIS A 191 -4.59 -8.01 -15.87
N SER A 192 -4.44 -8.87 -16.87
CA SER A 192 -4.87 -10.29 -16.81
C SER A 192 -4.01 -11.14 -15.88
N LYS A 193 -2.76 -10.74 -15.66
CA LYS A 193 -1.87 -11.34 -14.67
C LYS A 193 -1.40 -10.28 -13.69
N ASN A 194 -1.31 -10.67 -12.43
CA ASN A 194 -0.93 -9.73 -11.39
C ASN A 194 0.08 -10.37 -10.44
N VAL A 195 0.98 -9.54 -9.92
CA VAL A 195 1.80 -9.85 -8.75
C VAL A 195 1.14 -9.17 -7.56
N VAL A 196 0.76 -9.95 -6.55
CA VAL A 196 0.11 -9.45 -5.33
C VAL A 196 1.09 -9.58 -4.17
N ILE A 197 1.39 -8.46 -3.50
CA ILE A 197 2.18 -8.49 -2.26
C ILE A 197 1.22 -8.38 -1.08
N CYS A 198 1.11 -9.49 -0.32
CA CYS A 198 0.28 -9.57 0.88
C CYS A 198 1.09 -9.35 2.15
N THR A 199 0.43 -8.86 3.18
CA THR A 199 1.02 -8.58 4.51
C THR A 199 0.62 -9.61 5.56
N ARG A 200 0.01 -10.74 5.15
CA ARG A 200 -0.39 -11.86 5.97
C ARG A 200 0.07 -13.19 5.37
N ASN A 201 0.31 -14.17 6.25
CA ASN A 201 0.66 -15.53 5.86
C ASN A 201 -0.47 -16.19 5.06
N LYS A 202 -0.13 -17.19 4.27
CA LYS A 202 -1.12 -18.03 3.57
C LYS A 202 -2.10 -18.68 4.56
N GLY A 203 -3.39 -18.65 4.21
CA GLY A 203 -4.45 -19.24 5.03
C GLY A 203 -4.83 -18.43 6.28
N TRP A 204 -4.17 -17.31 6.57
CA TRP A 204 -4.59 -16.43 7.66
C TRP A 204 -5.97 -15.82 7.38
N ARG A 205 -6.82 -15.77 8.39
CA ARG A 205 -8.12 -15.07 8.34
C ARG A 205 -8.33 -14.30 9.65
N ASP A 206 -8.99 -13.14 9.54
CA ASP A 206 -9.39 -12.39 10.72
C ASP A 206 -10.53 -13.15 11.42
N LYS A 207 -10.29 -13.54 12.67
CA LYS A 207 -11.25 -14.30 13.51
C LYS A 207 -12.17 -13.38 14.32
N GLY A 208 -12.02 -12.07 14.17
CA GLY A 208 -12.89 -11.08 14.80
C GLY A 208 -14.33 -11.20 14.30
N LYS A 209 -15.24 -10.53 15.01
CA LYS A 209 -16.63 -10.44 14.60
C LYS A 209 -16.94 -9.05 14.07
N ASP A 210 -17.68 -9.00 12.98
CA ASP A 210 -18.28 -7.76 12.51
C ASP A 210 -19.33 -7.26 13.50
N HIS A 211 -19.31 -5.95 13.79
CA HIS A 211 -20.22 -5.33 14.74
C HIS A 211 -20.94 -4.15 14.10
N LYS A 212 -22.25 -4.02 14.36
CA LYS A 212 -23.02 -2.84 13.97
C LYS A 212 -22.42 -1.59 14.61
N GLN A 213 -22.17 -0.59 13.80
CA GLN A 213 -21.63 0.68 14.25
C GLN A 213 -22.70 1.47 15.01
N PRO A 214 -22.39 2.08 16.17
CA PRO A 214 -23.30 2.95 16.89
C PRO A 214 -23.81 4.11 16.00
N ARG A 215 -25.08 4.52 16.18
CA ARG A 215 -25.70 5.52 15.29
C ARG A 215 -25.03 6.89 15.34
N PHE A 216 -24.39 7.24 16.45
CA PHE A 216 -23.69 8.53 16.62
C PHE A 216 -22.31 8.54 15.96
N VAL A 217 -21.67 7.38 15.76
CA VAL A 217 -20.39 7.25 15.06
C VAL A 217 -20.63 7.40 13.56
N TYR A 218 -19.93 8.34 12.92
CA TYR A 218 -20.13 8.65 11.49
C TYR A 218 -21.60 8.88 11.11
N ARG A 219 -22.36 9.62 11.95
CA ARG A 219 -23.80 9.82 11.77
C ARG A 219 -24.16 10.38 10.38
N ASN A 220 -23.29 11.21 9.82
CA ASN A 220 -23.48 11.85 8.51
C ASN A 220 -23.05 10.92 7.34
N TYR A 221 -22.53 9.73 7.63
CA TYR A 221 -22.00 8.78 6.66
C TYR A 221 -22.62 7.38 6.83
N PRO A 222 -23.92 7.20 6.58
CA PRO A 222 -24.61 5.93 6.85
C PRO A 222 -24.07 4.76 6.04
N ARG A 223 -23.62 5.01 4.79
CA ARG A 223 -23.04 3.96 3.94
C ARG A 223 -21.67 3.50 4.45
N LEU A 224 -20.83 4.43 4.91
CA LEU A 224 -19.57 4.09 5.58
C LEU A 224 -19.81 3.22 6.82
N ARG A 225 -20.83 3.53 7.63
CA ARG A 225 -21.18 2.72 8.81
C ARG A 225 -21.56 1.29 8.47
N VAL A 226 -22.32 1.09 7.39
CA VAL A 226 -22.67 -0.25 6.90
C VAL A 226 -21.41 -1.00 6.46
N LEU A 227 -20.53 -0.33 5.72
CA LEU A 227 -19.27 -0.89 5.26
C LEU A 227 -18.38 -1.32 6.44
N LEU A 228 -18.17 -0.43 7.42
CA LEU A 228 -17.39 -0.71 8.63
C LEU A 228 -17.93 -1.90 9.44
N SER A 229 -19.26 -2.11 9.42
CA SER A 229 -19.89 -3.24 10.10
C SER A 229 -19.75 -4.59 9.37
N ARG A 230 -19.14 -4.61 8.19
CA ARG A 230 -18.89 -5.81 7.36
C ARG A 230 -17.42 -5.94 6.94
N ARG A 231 -16.56 -5.10 7.50
CA ARG A 231 -15.17 -4.95 7.04
C ARG A 231 -14.37 -6.24 7.16
N LEU A 232 -14.52 -6.97 8.26
CA LEU A 232 -13.76 -8.20 8.49
C LEU A 232 -14.18 -9.29 7.51
N LYS A 233 -15.48 -9.41 7.25
CA LYS A 233 -16.02 -10.33 6.26
C LYS A 233 -15.44 -10.03 4.87
N PHE A 234 -15.53 -8.77 4.40
CA PHE A 234 -14.99 -8.38 3.11
C PHE A 234 -13.50 -8.63 2.97
N TYR A 235 -12.73 -8.35 4.01
CA TYR A 235 -11.30 -8.64 3.99
C TYR A 235 -11.01 -10.14 3.88
N ASN A 236 -11.73 -10.97 4.63
CA ASN A 236 -11.56 -12.42 4.51
C ASN A 236 -11.97 -12.95 3.13
N GLU A 237 -13.05 -12.42 2.53
CA GLU A 237 -13.47 -12.76 1.16
C GLU A 237 -12.39 -12.38 0.13
N GLN A 238 -11.71 -11.25 0.30
CA GLN A 238 -10.57 -10.88 -0.55
C GLN A 238 -9.39 -11.82 -0.39
N LEU A 239 -9.07 -12.25 0.83
CA LEU A 239 -8.04 -13.26 1.08
C LEU A 239 -8.41 -14.61 0.46
N ASP A 240 -9.69 -15.03 0.53
CA ASP A 240 -10.19 -16.25 -0.13
C ASP A 240 -10.03 -16.16 -1.65
N MET A 241 -10.33 -14.99 -2.23
CA MET A 241 -10.13 -14.73 -3.66
C MET A 241 -8.66 -14.84 -4.05
N VAL A 242 -7.76 -14.21 -3.29
CA VAL A 242 -6.30 -14.28 -3.56
C VAL A 242 -5.81 -15.73 -3.50
N ASP A 243 -6.21 -16.49 -2.48
CA ASP A 243 -5.81 -17.89 -2.34
C ASP A 243 -6.34 -18.77 -3.50
N ARG A 244 -7.57 -18.51 -3.96
CA ARG A 244 -8.16 -19.19 -5.12
C ARG A 244 -7.42 -18.85 -6.41
N LEU A 245 -7.22 -17.56 -6.71
CA LEU A 245 -6.54 -17.12 -7.93
C LEU A 245 -5.08 -17.59 -7.98
N GLU A 246 -4.40 -17.67 -6.82
CA GLU A 246 -3.07 -18.25 -6.71
C GLU A 246 -3.08 -19.74 -7.04
N ALA A 247 -4.04 -20.50 -6.49
CA ALA A 247 -4.18 -21.95 -6.77
C ALA A 247 -4.50 -22.24 -8.24
N GLU A 248 -5.23 -21.34 -8.91
CA GLU A 248 -5.53 -21.38 -10.35
C GLU A 248 -4.34 -20.92 -11.22
N ASN A 249 -3.21 -20.52 -10.65
CA ASN A 249 -2.08 -19.89 -11.34
C ASN A 249 -2.44 -18.64 -12.15
N SER A 250 -3.53 -17.98 -11.81
CA SER A 250 -3.98 -16.74 -12.45
C SER A 250 -3.19 -15.51 -11.95
N ILE A 251 -2.65 -15.57 -10.74
CA ILE A 251 -1.81 -14.54 -10.13
C ILE A 251 -0.55 -15.15 -9.50
N LEU A 252 0.44 -14.30 -9.25
CA LEU A 252 1.61 -14.63 -8.43
C LEU A 252 1.52 -13.88 -7.10
N VAL A 253 1.76 -14.56 -5.99
CA VAL A 253 1.62 -13.97 -4.67
C VAL A 253 2.93 -14.03 -3.91
N ILE A 254 3.34 -12.89 -3.33
CA ILE A 254 4.44 -12.78 -2.39
C ILE A 254 3.85 -12.45 -1.04
N ARG A 255 4.10 -13.30 -0.05
CA ARG A 255 3.59 -13.12 1.32
C ARG A 255 4.57 -13.65 2.34
N PRO A 256 4.54 -13.16 3.59
CA PRO A 256 5.38 -13.71 4.66
C PRO A 256 5.17 -15.22 4.83
N GLU A 257 6.26 -15.94 4.99
CA GLU A 257 6.24 -17.39 5.27
C GLU A 257 6.24 -17.67 6.77
N LYS A 258 6.95 -16.83 7.54
CA LYS A 258 6.97 -16.92 8.99
C LYS A 258 5.70 -16.33 9.59
N GLU A 259 5.29 -16.84 10.76
CA GLU A 259 4.14 -16.28 11.47
C GLU A 259 4.35 -14.78 11.76
N ILE A 260 3.36 -13.97 11.41
CA ILE A 260 3.41 -12.52 11.58
C ILE A 260 3.12 -12.14 13.03
N VAL A 261 4.16 -11.70 13.73
CA VAL A 261 4.08 -11.15 15.10
C VAL A 261 3.97 -9.63 15.13
N VAL A 262 4.06 -8.98 13.97
CA VAL A 262 3.98 -7.52 13.81
C VAL A 262 2.52 -7.07 13.75
N GLY A 263 2.14 -6.19 14.67
CA GLY A 263 0.84 -5.51 14.67
C GLY A 263 0.74 -4.35 13.67
N ARG A 264 -0.50 -3.81 13.47
CA ARG A 264 -0.70 -2.63 12.59
C ARG A 264 0.01 -1.38 13.11
N MET A 265 0.20 -1.27 14.43
CA MET A 265 0.80 -0.13 15.13
C MET A 265 2.07 -0.57 15.88
N GLU A 266 2.79 -1.53 15.34
CA GLU A 266 4.03 -2.06 15.94
C GLU A 266 5.10 -0.95 16.04
N LYS A 267 5.83 -0.94 17.16
CA LYS A 267 6.94 -0.01 17.39
C LYS A 267 8.26 -0.71 17.70
N ASP A 268 8.27 -2.03 17.86
CA ASP A 268 9.50 -2.79 18.07
C ASP A 268 10.31 -2.83 16.77
N ILE A 269 11.38 -2.05 16.75
CA ILE A 269 12.26 -1.88 15.60
C ILE A 269 12.83 -3.22 15.12
N ARG A 270 13.21 -4.12 16.05
CA ARG A 270 13.79 -5.42 15.69
C ARG A 270 12.76 -6.31 14.96
N LYS A 271 11.51 -6.31 15.43
CA LYS A 271 10.43 -7.03 14.74
C LYS A 271 10.19 -6.48 13.34
N LEU A 272 10.22 -5.16 13.19
CA LEU A 272 10.03 -4.49 11.90
C LEU A 272 11.19 -4.78 10.95
N GLU A 273 12.44 -4.71 11.42
CA GLU A 273 13.62 -5.06 10.62
C GLU A 273 13.59 -6.52 10.17
N ASN A 274 13.28 -7.45 11.06
CA ASN A 274 13.18 -8.87 10.72
C ASN A 274 12.13 -9.11 9.63
N LEU A 275 10.98 -8.44 9.71
CA LEU A 275 9.92 -8.58 8.70
C LEU A 275 10.30 -7.92 7.37
N TYR A 276 11.01 -6.79 7.40
CA TYR A 276 11.57 -6.15 6.21
C TYR A 276 12.59 -7.07 5.52
N GLU A 277 13.53 -7.64 6.26
CA GLU A 277 14.55 -8.56 5.70
C GLU A 277 13.91 -9.83 5.12
N GLU A 278 12.85 -10.36 5.74
CA GLU A 278 12.07 -11.45 5.13
C GLU A 278 11.50 -11.01 3.78
N GLY A 279 10.98 -9.80 3.68
CA GLY A 279 10.51 -9.21 2.41
C GLY A 279 11.61 -9.15 1.35
N VAL A 280 12.82 -8.69 1.73
CA VAL A 280 13.99 -8.65 0.82
C VAL A 280 14.35 -10.05 0.33
N VAL A 281 14.40 -11.03 1.23
CA VAL A 281 14.74 -12.43 0.87
C VAL A 281 13.70 -13.01 -0.10
N LEU A 282 12.40 -12.84 0.20
CA LEU A 282 11.33 -13.39 -0.63
C LEU A 282 11.20 -12.64 -1.96
N GLY A 283 11.44 -11.33 -1.99
CA GLY A 283 11.52 -10.56 -3.23
C GLY A 283 12.63 -11.03 -4.15
N ASN A 284 13.85 -11.27 -3.62
CA ASN A 284 14.96 -11.83 -4.41
C ASN A 284 14.64 -13.25 -4.93
N ARG A 285 14.05 -14.10 -4.09
CA ARG A 285 13.62 -15.46 -4.50
C ARG A 285 12.60 -15.39 -5.64
N PHE A 286 11.60 -14.55 -5.48
CA PHE A 286 10.55 -14.36 -6.48
C PHE A 286 11.11 -13.93 -7.85
N ILE A 287 12.05 -12.99 -7.86
CA ILE A 287 12.71 -12.56 -9.11
C ILE A 287 13.43 -13.74 -9.76
N LYS A 288 14.22 -14.49 -8.98
CA LYS A 288 14.96 -15.65 -9.50
C LYS A 288 14.04 -16.69 -10.13
N GLU A 289 12.86 -16.91 -9.56
CA GLU A 289 11.92 -17.96 -9.99
C GLU A 289 10.97 -17.52 -11.10
N HIS A 290 10.62 -16.22 -11.16
CA HIS A 290 9.52 -15.76 -11.99
C HIS A 290 9.88 -14.68 -13.02
N LEU A 291 11.09 -14.10 -12.99
CA LEU A 291 11.44 -12.98 -13.87
C LEU A 291 11.20 -13.28 -15.35
N SER A 292 11.60 -14.47 -15.82
CA SER A 292 11.38 -14.89 -17.20
C SER A 292 9.90 -14.91 -17.62
N LYS A 293 9.01 -15.25 -16.68
CA LYS A 293 7.55 -15.23 -16.89
C LYS A 293 6.97 -13.81 -16.91
N LEU A 294 7.62 -12.88 -16.21
CA LEU A 294 7.18 -11.48 -16.14
C LEU A 294 7.62 -10.68 -17.38
N THR A 295 8.71 -11.06 -18.02
CA THR A 295 9.33 -10.35 -19.15
C THR A 295 9.03 -10.99 -20.51
N ALA A 296 8.49 -12.22 -20.54
CA ALA A 296 8.15 -12.88 -21.80
C ALA A 296 7.04 -12.11 -22.54
N PRO A 297 7.16 -11.90 -23.86
CA PRO A 297 6.03 -11.40 -24.65
C PRO A 297 4.91 -12.46 -24.65
N TYR A 298 3.66 -11.99 -24.58
CA TYR A 298 2.47 -12.84 -24.73
C TYR A 298 2.16 -13.06 -26.19
#